data_6854ce9027c87ec09a449fc9dddebfbc
#
_entry.id   6854ce9027c87ec09a449fc9dddebfbc
#
_cell.length_a   1.000
_cell.length_b   1.000
_cell.length_c   1.000
_cell.angle_alpha   90.00
_cell.angle_beta   90.00
_cell.angle_gamma   90.00
#
_symmetry.space_group_name_H-M   'P 1'
#
loop_
_entity.id
_entity.type
_entity.pdbx_description
1 polymer ?
#
loop_
_entity_poly.entity_id
_entity_poly.type
_entity_poly.pdbx_seq_one_letter_code
_entity_poly.pdbx_strand_id
1 'polypeptide(L)'
;GINIDVDNPVPTTKLAFGSVWNYHALNAAPANNPAPTDWKQPAYVLPGTWNVGAVPVNGPGKYGYTSGQTTCIPSGRTPICTPSAGGKYTAYYFRNTVTFTALELSTTFNNIQLNLRRNDGIVVYINGVERVRNNMPGGAVGYGTLASANIAPGAAENVTVNLSPALFATGVNTIAVEVHLRSSTSVDMSFDMEILGEGNGGTFNSSTSDLNIPACSEVMFAGLYWGADEGITGTDSAWMVPGFNTVKLKIPGAGTYTTLTSTQTDRHSLAWSTPGFNHTGYLCFRDITSLVNATNANGTYTVADVVGPIGISNSCGGWTIVIAYSNPSLLPRNLTVFDGSVIVNLGDPAVDVNISGFLTPPSGPVSCELGAVVYDGDRNGADSFAFRQNGAPLFYNLA
;
A
#
# COMPACT_ATOMS: atom_id res chain seq x y z
N GLY A 1 7.23 -11.22 -2.57
CA GLY A 1 7.84 -10.32 -1.60
C GLY A 1 6.86 -9.99 -0.48
N ILE A 2 7.37 -9.85 0.73
CA ILE A 2 6.56 -9.36 1.86
C ILE A 2 6.73 -7.85 1.86
N ASN A 3 5.63 -7.12 1.70
CA ASN A 3 5.64 -5.69 1.92
C ASN A 3 5.60 -5.45 3.43
N ILE A 4 6.67 -4.89 3.99
CA ILE A 4 6.77 -4.56 5.41
C ILE A 4 6.54 -3.06 5.54
N ASP A 5 5.58 -2.68 6.38
CA ASP A 5 5.38 -1.31 6.80
C ASP A 5 5.32 -1.26 8.33
N VAL A 6 6.37 -0.74 8.97
CA VAL A 6 6.48 -0.67 10.43
C VAL A 6 5.85 0.61 11.00
N ASP A 7 5.53 1.57 10.15
CA ASP A 7 4.98 2.86 10.55
C ASP A 7 3.58 3.14 10.01
N ASN A 8 2.94 2.12 9.42
CA ASN A 8 1.57 2.29 8.96
C ASN A 8 0.68 2.61 10.18
N PRO A 9 0.17 3.83 10.30
CA PRO A 9 -0.73 4.15 11.39
C PRO A 9 -1.94 3.23 11.29
N VAL A 10 -2.38 2.70 12.43
CA VAL A 10 -3.61 1.90 12.49
C VAL A 10 -4.71 2.71 11.82
N PRO A 11 -5.37 2.19 10.78
CA PRO A 11 -6.41 2.92 10.10
C PRO A 11 -7.52 3.35 11.07
N THR A 12 -8.00 4.56 10.93
CA THR A 12 -9.11 5.05 11.75
C THR A 12 -10.41 4.52 11.19
N THR A 13 -11.12 3.70 11.96
CA THR A 13 -12.43 3.20 11.56
C THR A 13 -13.47 4.33 11.61
N LYS A 14 -14.01 4.67 10.44
CA LYS A 14 -15.08 5.66 10.29
C LYS A 14 -16.46 5.02 10.23
N LEU A 15 -16.54 3.81 9.70
CA LEU A 15 -17.72 2.95 9.73
C LEU A 15 -17.24 1.51 9.84
N ALA A 16 -17.61 0.78 10.88
CA ALA A 16 -17.17 -0.60 11.09
C ALA A 16 -18.01 -1.61 10.32
N PHE A 17 -17.42 -2.76 9.96
CA PHE A 17 -18.22 -3.93 9.65
C PHE A 17 -19.20 -4.24 10.80
N GLY A 18 -20.38 -4.71 10.45
CA GLY A 18 -21.43 -4.94 11.44
C GLY A 18 -22.22 -3.69 11.81
N SER A 19 -21.97 -2.53 11.20
CA SER A 19 -22.79 -1.33 11.44
C SER A 19 -24.24 -1.53 11.03
N VAL A 20 -25.12 -0.80 11.70
CA VAL A 20 -26.57 -0.80 11.39
C VAL A 20 -26.83 0.11 10.19
N TRP A 21 -27.51 -0.43 9.18
CA TRP A 21 -27.91 0.30 7.98
C TRP A 21 -29.42 0.41 7.88
N ASN A 22 -29.88 1.53 7.36
CA ASN A 22 -31.24 1.57 6.83
C ASN A 22 -31.28 0.83 5.50
N TYR A 23 -32.25 -0.02 5.28
CA TYR A 23 -32.36 -0.80 4.06
C TYR A 23 -33.77 -0.73 3.45
N HIS A 24 -33.84 -0.90 2.13
CA HIS A 24 -35.06 -1.01 1.36
C HIS A 24 -35.00 -2.29 0.50
N ALA A 25 -35.87 -3.23 0.82
CA ALA A 25 -35.96 -4.53 0.18
C ALA A 25 -37.40 -4.74 -0.29
N LEU A 26 -37.75 -4.11 -1.42
CA LEU A 26 -39.07 -4.18 -2.06
C LEU A 26 -38.91 -4.42 -3.57
N ASN A 27 -40.03 -4.71 -4.24
CA ASN A 27 -40.07 -5.00 -5.68
C ASN A 27 -39.96 -3.71 -6.53
N ALA A 28 -39.24 -2.73 -6.09
CA ALA A 28 -38.98 -1.47 -6.80
C ALA A 28 -37.81 -0.74 -6.16
N ALA A 29 -37.20 0.19 -6.91
CA ALA A 29 -36.27 1.16 -6.34
C ALA A 29 -37.01 2.09 -5.35
N PRO A 30 -36.32 2.67 -4.35
CA PRO A 30 -36.89 3.67 -3.47
C PRO A 30 -37.44 4.86 -4.27
N ALA A 31 -38.67 5.27 -3.96
CA ALA A 31 -39.24 6.46 -4.56
C ALA A 31 -38.57 7.74 -4.03
N ASN A 32 -38.55 8.80 -4.84
CA ASN A 32 -38.05 10.11 -4.41
C ASN A 32 -38.82 10.65 -3.20
N ASN A 33 -38.12 11.14 -2.18
CA ASN A 33 -38.75 11.67 -0.99
C ASN A 33 -37.91 12.75 -0.28
N PRO A 34 -38.37 14.02 -0.17
CA PRO A 34 -39.48 14.56 -0.96
C PRO A 34 -39.13 14.63 -2.46
N ALA A 35 -40.11 14.56 -3.31
CA ALA A 35 -39.84 14.72 -4.74
C ALA A 35 -39.27 16.13 -5.04
N PRO A 36 -38.25 16.26 -5.92
CA PRO A 36 -37.63 15.22 -6.76
C PRO A 36 -36.40 14.53 -6.12
N THR A 37 -36.20 14.59 -4.81
CA THR A 37 -34.98 14.11 -4.12
C THR A 37 -34.85 12.59 -4.26
N ASP A 38 -33.81 12.15 -4.97
CA ASP A 38 -33.46 10.75 -5.15
C ASP A 38 -32.89 10.15 -3.85
N TRP A 39 -33.10 8.87 -3.64
CA TRP A 39 -32.70 8.14 -2.45
C TRP A 39 -31.17 8.15 -2.17
N LYS A 40 -30.38 8.47 -3.17
CA LYS A 40 -28.93 8.61 -3.03
C LYS A 40 -28.48 9.94 -2.43
N GLN A 41 -29.35 10.95 -2.46
CA GLN A 41 -29.02 12.32 -2.06
C GLN A 41 -29.04 12.53 -0.54
N PRO A 42 -28.20 13.43 0.02
CA PRO A 42 -28.20 13.76 1.44
C PRO A 42 -29.55 14.24 1.96
N ALA A 43 -30.28 15.03 1.17
CA ALA A 43 -31.56 15.59 1.55
C ALA A 43 -32.74 14.60 1.50
N TYR A 44 -32.50 13.35 1.13
CA TYR A 44 -33.54 12.33 1.10
C TYR A 44 -34.02 11.98 2.51
N VAL A 45 -35.32 12.02 2.70
CA VAL A 45 -35.98 11.65 3.95
C VAL A 45 -36.44 10.19 3.86
N LEU A 46 -36.03 9.36 4.80
CA LEU A 46 -36.40 7.94 4.83
C LEU A 46 -37.90 7.77 5.10
N PRO A 47 -38.69 7.29 4.13
CA PRO A 47 -40.10 6.98 4.35
C PRO A 47 -40.27 5.66 5.09
N GLY A 48 -41.48 5.38 5.57
CA GLY A 48 -41.83 4.15 6.28
C GLY A 48 -41.67 2.84 5.45
N THR A 49 -41.33 2.96 4.19
CA THR A 49 -41.00 1.81 3.31
C THR A 49 -39.57 1.28 3.49
N TRP A 50 -38.76 1.98 4.28
CA TRP A 50 -37.45 1.52 4.69
C TRP A 50 -37.52 0.71 5.99
N ASN A 51 -36.61 -0.23 6.15
CA ASN A 51 -36.52 -1.14 7.31
C ASN A 51 -37.77 -1.99 7.53
N VAL A 52 -38.50 -2.33 6.45
CA VAL A 52 -39.75 -3.11 6.53
C VAL A 52 -39.47 -4.58 6.24
N GLY A 53 -40.03 -5.45 7.06
CA GLY A 53 -40.16 -6.88 6.79
C GLY A 53 -38.97 -7.75 7.20
N ALA A 54 -37.96 -7.21 7.85
CA ALA A 54 -36.89 -8.02 8.44
C ALA A 54 -37.05 -8.19 9.95
N VAL A 55 -36.62 -9.30 10.47
CA VAL A 55 -36.51 -9.56 11.91
C VAL A 55 -35.08 -10.08 12.17
N PRO A 56 -34.32 -9.39 13.03
CA PRO A 56 -34.60 -8.10 13.68
C PRO A 56 -34.54 -6.92 12.70
N VAL A 57 -35.41 -5.97 12.88
CA VAL A 57 -35.35 -4.66 12.21
C VAL A 57 -34.14 -3.92 12.76
N ASN A 58 -33.28 -3.38 11.90
CA ASN A 58 -32.06 -2.66 12.28
C ASN A 58 -31.04 -3.50 13.07
N GLY A 59 -30.86 -4.77 12.74
CA GLY A 59 -29.77 -5.57 13.26
C GLY A 59 -28.41 -5.18 12.65
N PRO A 60 -27.30 -5.65 13.25
CA PRO A 60 -25.95 -5.41 12.70
C PRO A 60 -25.76 -6.10 11.34
N GLY A 61 -24.88 -5.56 10.47
CA GLY A 61 -24.40 -6.24 9.26
C GLY A 61 -23.62 -7.52 9.60
N LYS A 62 -23.46 -8.49 8.82
CA LYS A 62 -23.70 -8.69 7.38
C LYS A 62 -25.19 -8.90 7.09
N TYR A 63 -25.73 -8.11 6.17
CA TYR A 63 -27.11 -8.24 5.73
C TYR A 63 -27.22 -9.29 4.64
N GLY A 64 -28.36 -9.98 4.55
CA GLY A 64 -28.59 -10.90 3.45
C GLY A 64 -29.41 -12.13 3.81
N TYR A 65 -29.25 -13.19 3.00
CA TYR A 65 -29.81 -14.51 3.22
C TYR A 65 -28.87 -15.57 2.63
N THR A 66 -28.76 -16.72 3.32
CA THR A 66 -27.99 -17.92 2.93
C THR A 66 -26.48 -17.73 2.75
N SER A 67 -25.90 -16.62 3.17
CA SER A 67 -24.47 -16.31 2.98
C SER A 67 -23.75 -15.96 4.29
N GLY A 68 -24.09 -16.64 5.41
CA GLY A 68 -23.49 -16.39 6.72
C GLY A 68 -23.80 -15.00 7.28
N GLN A 69 -25.00 -14.50 7.03
CA GLN A 69 -25.51 -13.22 7.49
C GLN A 69 -25.76 -13.20 9.00
N THR A 70 -25.61 -12.03 9.61
CA THR A 70 -26.03 -11.75 10.98
C THR A 70 -27.42 -11.10 11.03
N THR A 71 -27.78 -10.33 10.03
CA THR A 71 -29.09 -9.70 9.90
C THR A 71 -29.79 -10.19 8.63
N CYS A 72 -30.90 -10.86 8.82
CA CYS A 72 -31.72 -11.33 7.72
C CYS A 72 -32.52 -10.20 7.11
N ILE A 73 -32.52 -10.09 5.80
CA ILE A 73 -33.42 -9.21 5.05
C ILE A 73 -34.32 -10.05 4.15
N PRO A 74 -35.50 -9.54 3.75
CA PRO A 74 -36.43 -10.31 2.93
C PRO A 74 -35.80 -10.76 1.61
N SER A 75 -35.89 -12.04 1.33
CA SER A 75 -35.42 -12.60 0.04
C SER A 75 -36.45 -12.48 -1.09
N GLY A 76 -37.55 -11.83 -0.81
CA GLY A 76 -38.73 -11.66 -1.65
C GLY A 76 -39.92 -11.29 -0.78
N ARG A 77 -41.11 -11.70 -1.16
CA ARG A 77 -42.35 -11.36 -0.46
C ARG A 77 -42.50 -12.01 0.92
N THR A 78 -41.61 -12.88 1.31
CA THR A 78 -41.64 -13.58 2.62
C THR A 78 -40.44 -13.17 3.44
N PRO A 79 -40.60 -12.69 4.69
CA PRO A 79 -39.51 -12.27 5.57
C PRO A 79 -38.84 -13.48 6.21
N ILE A 80 -38.13 -14.28 5.44
CA ILE A 80 -37.44 -15.48 5.93
C ILE A 80 -35.97 -15.41 5.49
N CYS A 81 -35.06 -15.69 6.42
CA CYS A 81 -33.61 -15.77 6.15
C CYS A 81 -33.20 -16.91 5.21
N THR A 82 -34.12 -17.77 4.86
CA THR A 82 -33.94 -18.83 3.86
C THR A 82 -34.54 -18.41 2.52
N PRO A 83 -33.88 -18.68 1.38
CA PRO A 83 -34.45 -18.37 0.10
C PRO A 83 -35.76 -19.13 -0.09
N SER A 84 -36.86 -18.40 -0.20
CA SER A 84 -38.15 -19.02 -0.61
C SER A 84 -38.09 -19.36 -2.08
N ALA A 85 -38.88 -20.35 -2.52
CA ALA A 85 -39.01 -20.74 -3.92
C ALA A 85 -39.68 -19.67 -4.82
N GLY A 86 -40.15 -18.54 -4.24
CA GLY A 86 -40.75 -17.42 -4.95
C GLY A 86 -39.74 -16.44 -5.54
N GLY A 87 -40.17 -15.58 -6.46
CA GLY A 87 -39.33 -14.59 -7.11
C GLY A 87 -38.58 -13.68 -6.10
N LYS A 88 -37.29 -13.49 -6.35
CA LYS A 88 -36.41 -12.66 -5.54
C LYS A 88 -36.52 -11.20 -5.97
N TYR A 89 -36.18 -10.29 -5.05
CA TYR A 89 -35.91 -8.92 -5.44
C TYR A 89 -34.60 -8.88 -6.25
N THR A 90 -34.57 -8.10 -7.32
CA THR A 90 -33.37 -7.96 -8.15
C THR A 90 -32.33 -7.04 -7.54
N ALA A 91 -32.78 -6.09 -6.73
CA ALA A 91 -31.88 -5.14 -6.07
C ALA A 91 -32.33 -4.85 -4.62
N TYR A 92 -31.35 -4.55 -3.79
CA TYR A 92 -31.47 -4.17 -2.38
C TYR A 92 -30.73 -2.88 -2.17
N TYR A 93 -31.31 -1.96 -1.40
CA TYR A 93 -30.81 -0.61 -1.20
C TYR A 93 -30.49 -0.37 0.26
N PHE A 94 -29.37 0.31 0.51
CA PHE A 94 -28.87 0.57 1.85
C PHE A 94 -28.46 2.03 1.98
N ARG A 95 -28.65 2.61 3.17
CA ARG A 95 -28.18 3.97 3.49
C ARG A 95 -27.60 4.02 4.89
N ASN A 96 -26.50 4.75 4.99
CA ASN A 96 -25.88 5.12 6.25
C ASN A 96 -25.24 6.50 6.10
N THR A 97 -24.63 7.00 7.16
CA THR A 97 -23.88 8.24 7.17
C THR A 97 -22.52 8.02 7.82
N VAL A 98 -21.54 8.79 7.37
CA VAL A 98 -20.21 8.85 7.96
C VAL A 98 -19.80 10.30 8.12
N THR A 99 -19.11 10.64 9.21
CA THR A 99 -18.69 12.01 9.48
C THR A 99 -17.17 12.14 9.39
N PHE A 100 -16.73 13.17 8.65
CA PHE A 100 -15.32 13.55 8.57
C PHE A 100 -15.13 15.00 9.04
N THR A 101 -14.03 15.24 9.75
CA THR A 101 -13.59 16.60 10.07
C THR A 101 -12.80 17.20 8.91
N ALA A 102 -12.68 18.53 8.89
CA ALA A 102 -11.84 19.20 7.90
C ALA A 102 -10.37 18.75 7.99
N LEU A 103 -9.87 18.53 9.21
CA LEU A 103 -8.50 18.08 9.44
C LEU A 103 -8.26 16.67 8.88
N GLU A 104 -9.20 15.74 9.09
CA GLU A 104 -9.13 14.39 8.57
C GLU A 104 -9.02 14.38 7.04
N LEU A 105 -9.82 15.19 6.36
CA LEU A 105 -9.85 15.21 4.89
C LEU A 105 -8.70 16.01 4.26
N SER A 106 -8.11 16.96 4.98
CA SER A 106 -7.05 17.83 4.43
C SER A 106 -5.65 17.34 4.73
N THR A 107 -5.41 16.73 5.90
CA THR A 107 -4.05 16.43 6.37
C THR A 107 -3.92 15.08 7.09
N THR A 108 -4.98 14.56 7.71
CA THR A 108 -4.89 13.33 8.50
C THR A 108 -4.95 12.09 7.62
N PHE A 109 -5.87 12.07 6.65
CA PHE A 109 -6.03 10.93 5.75
C PHE A 109 -5.48 11.23 4.36
N ASN A 110 -4.67 10.33 3.84
CA ASN A 110 -4.23 10.33 2.44
C ASN A 110 -5.13 9.45 1.56
N ASN A 111 -5.84 8.52 2.19
CA ASN A 111 -6.71 7.56 1.54
C ASN A 111 -7.93 7.25 2.41
N ILE A 112 -9.07 7.01 1.79
CA ILE A 112 -10.27 6.44 2.43
C ILE A 112 -10.51 5.07 1.80
N GLN A 113 -10.30 4.02 2.59
CA GLN A 113 -10.47 2.65 2.15
C GLN A 113 -11.90 2.18 2.43
N LEU A 114 -12.57 1.66 1.42
CA LEU A 114 -13.86 0.99 1.52
C LEU A 114 -13.62 -0.53 1.40
N ASN A 115 -13.90 -1.26 2.46
CA ASN A 115 -13.94 -2.72 2.45
C ASN A 115 -15.39 -3.16 2.32
N LEU A 116 -15.72 -3.80 1.21
CA LEU A 116 -17.07 -4.20 0.84
C LEU A 116 -17.20 -5.71 0.94
N ARG A 117 -18.32 -6.18 1.44
CA ARG A 117 -18.80 -7.55 1.27
C ARG A 117 -20.07 -7.49 0.45
N ARG A 118 -20.07 -8.12 -0.71
CA ARG A 118 -21.21 -8.07 -1.64
C ARG A 118 -21.43 -9.40 -2.35
N ASN A 119 -22.68 -9.72 -2.59
CA ASN A 119 -23.11 -10.82 -3.45
C ASN A 119 -24.43 -10.40 -4.16
N ASP A 120 -24.50 -10.17 -5.50
CA ASP A 120 -23.41 -10.35 -6.48
C ASP A 120 -22.74 -9.03 -6.91
N GLY A 121 -23.48 -8.05 -7.38
CA GLY A 121 -23.01 -6.75 -7.85
C GLY A 121 -23.31 -5.63 -6.87
N ILE A 122 -22.52 -4.56 -6.91
CA ILE A 122 -22.68 -3.41 -6.00
C ILE A 122 -22.39 -2.10 -6.72
N VAL A 123 -23.17 -1.07 -6.36
CA VAL A 123 -22.84 0.34 -6.66
C VAL A 123 -22.91 1.14 -5.38
N VAL A 124 -21.88 1.96 -5.14
CA VAL A 124 -21.79 2.84 -3.97
C VAL A 124 -21.81 4.30 -4.41
N TYR A 125 -22.67 5.06 -3.78
CA TYR A 125 -22.80 6.50 -3.96
C TYR A 125 -22.37 7.24 -2.70
N ILE A 126 -21.62 8.31 -2.86
CA ILE A 126 -21.26 9.23 -1.78
C ILE A 126 -21.88 10.57 -2.12
N ASN A 127 -22.74 11.06 -1.24
CA ASN A 127 -23.48 12.31 -1.43
C ASN A 127 -24.21 12.39 -2.78
N GLY A 128 -24.79 11.28 -3.22
CA GLY A 128 -25.55 11.17 -4.45
C GLY A 128 -24.72 10.93 -5.73
N VAL A 129 -23.40 10.90 -5.63
CA VAL A 129 -22.51 10.67 -6.77
C VAL A 129 -21.96 9.25 -6.72
N GLU A 130 -22.09 8.50 -7.83
CA GLU A 130 -21.50 7.17 -7.96
C GLU A 130 -19.96 7.24 -7.80
N ARG A 131 -19.42 6.43 -6.89
CA ARG A 131 -17.99 6.37 -6.62
C ARG A 131 -17.38 4.99 -6.80
N VAL A 132 -18.18 3.95 -6.62
CA VAL A 132 -17.74 2.56 -6.79
C VAL A 132 -18.79 1.80 -7.59
N ARG A 133 -18.32 1.04 -8.56
CA ARG A 133 -19.12 0.06 -9.30
C ARG A 133 -18.32 -1.23 -9.42
N ASN A 134 -18.84 -2.32 -8.90
CA ASN A 134 -18.17 -3.61 -8.97
C ASN A 134 -19.16 -4.71 -9.36
N ASN A 135 -18.77 -5.55 -10.32
CA ASN A 135 -19.58 -6.64 -10.91
C ASN A 135 -20.95 -6.18 -11.43
N MET A 136 -21.02 -4.98 -11.98
CA MET A 136 -22.21 -4.41 -12.60
C MET A 136 -21.93 -4.02 -14.05
N PRO A 137 -22.92 -4.09 -14.94
CA PRO A 137 -22.76 -3.62 -16.31
C PRO A 137 -22.54 -2.10 -16.36
N GLY A 138 -22.03 -1.61 -17.48
CA GLY A 138 -21.94 -0.18 -17.78
C GLY A 138 -23.31 0.46 -18.02
N GLY A 139 -23.35 1.81 -18.02
CA GLY A 139 -24.57 2.59 -18.24
C GLY A 139 -25.42 2.79 -16.97
N ALA A 140 -26.66 3.21 -17.17
CA ALA A 140 -27.58 3.49 -16.06
C ALA A 140 -27.98 2.19 -15.33
N VAL A 141 -27.99 2.25 -14.00
CA VAL A 141 -28.43 1.15 -13.14
C VAL A 141 -29.83 1.46 -12.62
N GLY A 142 -30.71 0.51 -12.76
CA GLY A 142 -32.08 0.56 -12.23
C GLY A 142 -32.44 -0.72 -11.51
N TYR A 143 -33.58 -0.78 -10.87
CA TYR A 143 -34.04 -1.94 -10.08
C TYR A 143 -33.89 -3.28 -10.81
N GLY A 144 -34.19 -3.33 -12.09
CA GLY A 144 -34.15 -4.55 -12.92
C GLY A 144 -32.75 -4.88 -13.48
N THR A 145 -31.74 -4.06 -13.24
CA THR A 145 -30.39 -4.32 -13.73
C THR A 145 -29.78 -5.48 -12.93
N LEU A 146 -29.33 -6.53 -13.62
CA LEU A 146 -28.69 -7.68 -13.00
C LEU A 146 -27.17 -7.47 -12.91
N ALA A 147 -26.55 -8.10 -11.94
CA ALA A 147 -25.09 -8.16 -11.83
C ALA A 147 -24.47 -8.87 -13.05
N SER A 148 -23.23 -8.55 -13.38
CA SER A 148 -22.53 -9.09 -14.56
C SER A 148 -22.19 -10.57 -14.42
N ALA A 149 -21.85 -11.02 -13.22
CA ALA A 149 -21.49 -12.40 -12.93
C ALA A 149 -22.02 -12.84 -11.56
N ASN A 150 -22.13 -14.15 -11.35
CA ASN A 150 -22.44 -14.75 -10.06
C ASN A 150 -21.20 -14.74 -9.17
N ILE A 151 -21.36 -14.37 -7.91
CA ILE A 151 -20.29 -14.37 -6.90
C ILE A 151 -20.59 -15.45 -5.86
N ALA A 152 -19.66 -16.35 -5.67
CA ALA A 152 -19.79 -17.37 -4.64
C ALA A 152 -19.65 -16.77 -3.23
N PRO A 153 -20.42 -17.27 -2.23
CA PRO A 153 -20.24 -16.87 -0.84
C PRO A 153 -18.82 -17.09 -0.33
N GLY A 154 -18.34 -16.21 0.55
CA GLY A 154 -17.03 -16.30 1.19
C GLY A 154 -16.02 -15.27 0.68
N ALA A 155 -14.78 -15.69 0.40
CA ALA A 155 -13.70 -14.77 0.05
C ALA A 155 -13.98 -13.92 -1.21
N ALA A 156 -14.69 -14.47 -2.19
CA ALA A 156 -15.05 -13.77 -3.42
C ALA A 156 -16.04 -12.61 -3.21
N GLU A 157 -16.74 -12.54 -2.07
CA GLU A 157 -17.60 -11.42 -1.70
C GLU A 157 -16.83 -10.16 -1.35
N ASN A 158 -15.57 -10.28 -0.95
CA ASN A 158 -14.76 -9.17 -0.44
C ASN A 158 -14.15 -8.34 -1.58
N VAL A 159 -14.31 -7.03 -1.49
CA VAL A 159 -13.72 -6.06 -2.42
C VAL A 159 -13.18 -4.89 -1.61
N THR A 160 -11.94 -4.50 -1.87
CA THR A 160 -11.33 -3.30 -1.30
C THR A 160 -11.20 -2.24 -2.37
N VAL A 161 -11.61 -1.01 -2.06
CA VAL A 161 -11.53 0.15 -2.95
C VAL A 161 -10.94 1.32 -2.19
N ASN A 162 -9.96 1.98 -2.80
CA ASN A 162 -9.31 3.16 -2.26
C ASN A 162 -9.85 4.41 -2.94
N LEU A 163 -10.25 5.39 -2.14
CA LEU A 163 -10.83 6.65 -2.60
C LEU A 163 -10.05 7.85 -2.06
N SER A 164 -9.94 8.90 -2.86
CA SER A 164 -9.36 10.16 -2.40
C SER A 164 -10.24 10.81 -1.33
N PRO A 165 -9.67 11.35 -0.22
CA PRO A 165 -10.41 12.14 0.76
C PRO A 165 -11.19 13.31 0.15
N ALA A 166 -10.72 13.87 -0.97
CA ALA A 166 -11.38 14.96 -1.69
C ALA A 166 -12.77 14.59 -2.26
N LEU A 167 -13.15 13.32 -2.26
CA LEU A 167 -14.48 12.86 -2.67
C LEU A 167 -15.52 12.97 -1.54
N PHE A 168 -15.09 13.30 -0.32
CA PHE A 168 -15.92 13.46 0.85
C PHE A 168 -16.04 14.94 1.25
N ALA A 169 -17.14 15.30 1.87
CA ALA A 169 -17.35 16.63 2.42
C ALA A 169 -16.99 16.65 3.91
N THR A 170 -16.56 17.81 4.40
CA THR A 170 -16.47 18.05 5.84
C THR A 170 -17.86 17.97 6.46
N GLY A 171 -17.97 17.27 7.58
CA GLY A 171 -19.25 16.97 8.24
C GLY A 171 -19.83 15.64 7.80
N VAL A 172 -21.15 15.56 7.78
CA VAL A 172 -21.89 14.34 7.49
C VAL A 172 -21.92 14.05 6.00
N ASN A 173 -21.50 12.84 5.62
CA ASN A 173 -21.61 12.31 4.27
C ASN A 173 -22.63 11.18 4.24
N THR A 174 -23.50 11.19 3.24
CA THR A 174 -24.42 10.10 2.96
C THR A 174 -23.72 9.02 2.15
N ILE A 175 -23.76 7.80 2.64
CA ILE A 175 -23.37 6.61 1.91
C ILE A 175 -24.63 5.86 1.49
N ALA A 176 -24.86 5.76 0.20
CA ALA A 176 -25.99 5.04 -0.37
C ALA A 176 -25.47 3.89 -1.23
N VAL A 177 -26.07 2.72 -1.13
CA VAL A 177 -25.59 1.50 -1.75
C VAL A 177 -26.76 0.74 -2.38
N GLU A 178 -26.56 0.22 -3.58
CA GLU A 178 -27.43 -0.78 -4.15
C GLU A 178 -26.66 -2.07 -4.44
N VAL A 179 -27.23 -3.20 -4.05
CA VAL A 179 -26.70 -4.54 -4.29
C VAL A 179 -27.65 -5.26 -5.23
N HIS A 180 -27.12 -5.79 -6.30
CA HIS A 180 -27.86 -6.43 -7.38
C HIS A 180 -27.54 -7.91 -7.50
N LEU A 181 -28.57 -8.73 -7.62
CA LEU A 181 -28.42 -10.15 -7.88
C LEU A 181 -28.07 -10.43 -9.33
N ARG A 182 -27.36 -11.51 -9.59
CA ARG A 182 -27.11 -12.02 -10.93
C ARG A 182 -28.37 -12.58 -11.60
N SER A 183 -29.34 -13.04 -10.78
CA SER A 183 -30.56 -13.68 -11.25
C SER A 183 -31.70 -13.47 -10.25
N SER A 184 -32.91 -13.38 -10.74
CA SER A 184 -34.14 -13.41 -9.89
C SER A 184 -34.32 -14.75 -9.14
N THR A 185 -33.49 -15.73 -9.42
CA THR A 185 -33.49 -17.04 -8.75
C THR A 185 -32.25 -17.26 -7.87
N SER A 186 -31.42 -16.23 -7.64
CA SER A 186 -30.25 -16.32 -6.77
C SER A 186 -30.64 -16.84 -5.38
N VAL A 187 -29.84 -17.78 -4.88
CA VAL A 187 -30.09 -18.45 -3.60
C VAL A 187 -29.44 -17.75 -2.42
N ASP A 188 -28.63 -16.74 -2.68
CA ASP A 188 -27.85 -15.98 -1.70
C ASP A 188 -27.82 -14.48 -2.05
N MET A 189 -27.58 -13.70 -1.04
CA MET A 189 -27.34 -12.26 -1.12
C MET A 189 -26.56 -11.84 0.13
N SER A 190 -25.58 -10.98 -0.03
CA SER A 190 -24.89 -10.40 1.13
C SER A 190 -24.48 -8.95 0.92
N PHE A 191 -24.49 -8.20 2.01
CA PHE A 191 -23.95 -6.85 2.08
C PHE A 191 -23.40 -6.53 3.47
N ASP A 192 -22.21 -5.98 3.50
CA ASP A 192 -21.62 -5.28 4.64
C ASP A 192 -20.57 -4.31 4.12
N MET A 193 -20.24 -3.28 4.90
CA MET A 193 -19.24 -2.30 4.51
C MET A 193 -18.52 -1.74 5.73
N GLU A 194 -17.21 -1.62 5.58
CA GLU A 194 -16.34 -0.88 6.46
C GLU A 194 -15.71 0.30 5.72
N ILE A 195 -15.55 1.42 6.42
CA ILE A 195 -14.85 2.61 5.91
C ILE A 195 -13.71 2.95 6.87
N LEU A 196 -12.51 2.96 6.36
CA LEU A 196 -11.29 3.28 7.10
C LEU A 196 -10.67 4.56 6.55
N GLY A 197 -10.28 5.46 7.44
CA GLY A 197 -9.40 6.57 7.11
C GLY A 197 -7.95 6.15 7.32
N GLU A 198 -7.16 6.13 6.25
CA GLU A 198 -5.74 5.83 6.32
C GLU A 198 -4.95 7.13 6.44
N GLY A 199 -4.07 7.19 7.43
CA GLY A 199 -3.42 8.42 7.85
C GLY A 199 -2.41 8.99 6.86
N ASN A 200 -2.24 10.30 6.92
CA ASN A 200 -1.26 11.07 6.12
C ASN A 200 0.21 10.79 6.53
N GLY A 201 0.45 9.98 7.54
CA GLY A 201 1.75 9.37 7.83
C GLY A 201 1.92 8.05 7.13
N GLY A 202 0.92 7.60 6.36
CA GLY A 202 0.92 6.33 5.65
C GLY A 202 2.06 6.26 4.66
N THR A 203 2.88 5.30 4.88
CA THR A 203 3.91 4.82 4.00
C THR A 203 3.37 3.56 3.37
N PHE A 204 3.68 3.27 2.11
CA PHE A 204 3.27 2.00 1.50
C PHE A 204 4.24 0.86 1.84
N ASN A 205 5.43 1.20 2.31
CA ASN A 205 6.37 0.31 2.98
C ASN A 205 7.26 1.14 3.90
N SER A 206 7.79 0.52 4.94
CA SER A 206 8.81 1.12 5.79
C SER A 206 9.62 0.06 6.52
N SER A 207 10.86 0.38 6.83
CA SER A 207 11.71 -0.46 7.67
C SER A 207 12.66 0.38 8.49
N THR A 208 13.14 -0.20 9.59
CA THR A 208 14.00 0.48 10.57
C THR A 208 15.37 -0.16 10.65
N SER A 209 16.36 0.67 11.02
CA SER A 209 17.68 0.21 11.43
C SER A 209 18.22 1.15 12.50
N ASP A 210 18.96 0.60 13.45
CA ASP A 210 19.55 1.37 14.54
C ASP A 210 21.00 1.73 14.24
N LEU A 211 21.36 2.97 14.54
CA LEU A 211 22.75 3.44 14.56
C LEU A 211 23.23 3.59 15.98
N ASN A 212 24.46 3.12 16.23
CA ASN A 212 25.12 3.31 17.50
C ASN A 212 26.62 3.62 17.26
N ILE A 213 26.95 4.90 17.21
CA ILE A 213 28.37 5.36 17.17
C ILE A 213 28.85 5.75 18.57
N PRO A 214 30.16 5.66 18.86
CA PRO A 214 30.70 5.98 20.16
C PRO A 214 30.35 7.39 20.63
N ALA A 215 30.26 7.59 21.93
CA ALA A 215 30.05 8.93 22.50
C ALA A 215 31.17 9.89 22.08
N CYS A 216 30.87 11.18 21.97
CA CYS A 216 31.75 12.23 21.46
C CYS A 216 32.16 12.08 19.99
N SER A 217 31.42 11.30 19.21
CA SER A 217 31.59 11.26 17.76
C SER A 217 30.90 12.44 17.08
N GLU A 218 31.52 12.93 16.01
CA GLU A 218 30.96 13.95 15.13
C GLU A 218 30.74 13.34 13.72
N VAL A 219 29.55 13.46 13.19
CA VAL A 219 29.23 12.95 11.85
C VAL A 219 29.83 13.87 10.79
N MET A 220 30.75 13.31 10.02
CA MET A 220 31.45 14.00 8.94
C MET A 220 30.72 13.82 7.59
N PHE A 221 30.06 12.69 7.41
CA PHE A 221 29.30 12.34 6.22
C PHE A 221 28.19 11.36 6.59
N ALA A 222 27.02 11.56 6.02
CA ALA A 222 25.92 10.61 6.04
C ALA A 222 25.26 10.56 4.66
N GLY A 223 25.36 9.42 4.00
CA GLY A 223 24.75 9.16 2.69
C GLY A 223 23.61 8.16 2.80
N LEU A 224 22.43 8.53 2.37
CA LEU A 224 21.28 7.62 2.21
C LEU A 224 21.27 7.08 0.80
N TYR A 225 21.25 5.76 0.69
CA TYR A 225 21.11 5.00 -0.55
C TYR A 225 19.81 4.19 -0.48
N TRP A 226 19.05 4.17 -1.56
CA TRP A 226 17.87 3.31 -1.69
C TRP A 226 17.70 2.85 -3.12
N GLY A 227 17.15 1.67 -3.29
CA GLY A 227 16.97 1.08 -4.61
C GLY A 227 16.05 -0.11 -4.56
N ALA A 228 15.65 -0.55 -5.73
CA ALA A 228 14.89 -1.77 -5.93
C ALA A 228 15.13 -2.33 -7.32
N ASP A 229 14.92 -3.62 -7.45
CA ASP A 229 14.71 -4.26 -8.73
C ASP A 229 13.22 -4.16 -9.08
N GLU A 230 12.93 -3.50 -10.19
CA GLU A 230 11.60 -3.39 -10.76
C GLU A 230 11.40 -4.50 -11.77
N GLY A 231 11.20 -5.74 -11.31
CA GLY A 231 10.88 -6.86 -12.18
C GLY A 231 9.63 -6.60 -13.04
N ILE A 232 9.76 -6.67 -14.37
CA ILE A 232 8.67 -6.41 -15.30
C ILE A 232 8.32 -7.66 -16.06
N THR A 233 7.04 -8.01 -16.05
CA THR A 233 6.43 -8.87 -17.04
C THR A 233 5.83 -8.01 -18.15
N GLY A 234 6.42 -8.00 -19.33
CA GLY A 234 5.87 -7.30 -20.49
C GLY A 234 6.68 -6.11 -20.99
N THR A 235 6.15 -5.44 -22.00
CA THR A 235 6.80 -4.35 -22.74
C THR A 235 6.79 -2.99 -22.07
N ASP A 236 6.24 -2.88 -20.87
CA ASP A 236 6.10 -1.61 -20.16
C ASP A 236 7.24 -1.42 -19.18
N SER A 237 8.01 -0.39 -19.41
CA SER A 237 9.09 0.06 -18.55
C SER A 237 8.53 0.65 -17.25
N ALA A 238 8.46 -0.13 -16.17
CA ALA A 238 7.98 0.28 -14.85
C ALA A 238 8.85 1.36 -14.17
N TRP A 239 10.01 1.69 -14.74
CA TRP A 239 10.79 2.88 -14.32
C TRP A 239 10.06 4.20 -14.62
N MET A 240 8.84 4.14 -15.11
CA MET A 240 7.90 5.25 -15.19
C MET A 240 6.97 5.33 -13.97
N VAL A 241 7.13 4.51 -12.92
CA VAL A 241 6.37 4.73 -11.68
C VAL A 241 6.83 6.05 -11.08
N PRO A 242 5.96 7.07 -11.03
CA PRO A 242 6.31 8.34 -10.44
C PRO A 242 6.76 8.13 -9.00
N GLY A 243 7.88 8.73 -8.60
CA GLY A 243 8.30 8.75 -7.21
C GLY A 243 9.40 7.75 -6.81
N PHE A 244 9.91 6.89 -7.69
CA PHE A 244 11.01 5.97 -7.36
C PHE A 244 12.26 6.71 -6.82
N ASN A 245 12.48 7.95 -7.23
CA ASN A 245 13.59 8.80 -6.79
C ASN A 245 13.26 9.62 -5.53
N THR A 246 12.18 9.28 -4.84
CA THR A 246 11.74 9.99 -3.63
C THR A 246 11.43 8.97 -2.53
N VAL A 247 11.95 9.24 -1.33
CA VAL A 247 11.67 8.42 -0.13
C VAL A 247 11.34 9.33 1.05
N LYS A 248 10.80 8.74 2.09
CA LYS A 248 10.57 9.38 3.37
C LYS A 248 11.59 8.89 4.39
N LEU A 249 12.29 9.81 5.05
CA LEU A 249 13.24 9.52 6.11
C LEU A 249 12.74 10.07 7.44
N LYS A 250 12.74 9.23 8.47
CA LYS A 250 12.55 9.64 9.86
C LYS A 250 13.85 9.36 10.65
N ILE A 251 14.48 10.41 11.14
CA ILE A 251 15.69 10.33 11.94
C ILE A 251 15.36 10.12 13.43
N PRO A 252 16.30 9.67 14.26
CA PRO A 252 16.07 9.48 15.69
C PRO A 252 15.49 10.71 16.37
N GLY A 253 14.43 10.50 17.17
CA GLY A 253 13.73 11.58 17.89
C GLY A 253 12.78 12.44 17.06
N ALA A 254 12.73 12.27 15.74
CA ALA A 254 11.76 12.97 14.91
C ALA A 254 10.35 12.35 15.03
N GLY A 255 9.33 13.21 15.17
CA GLY A 255 7.92 12.77 15.20
C GLY A 255 7.31 12.52 13.83
N THR A 256 7.96 13.03 12.76
CA THR A 256 7.45 12.99 11.38
C THR A 256 8.53 12.64 10.38
N TYR A 257 8.12 12.20 9.21
CA TYR A 257 9.02 11.98 8.09
C TYR A 257 9.43 13.28 7.39
N THR A 258 10.65 13.27 6.88
CA THR A 258 11.14 14.24 5.89
C THR A 258 11.15 13.57 4.53
N THR A 259 10.49 14.18 3.55
CA THR A 259 10.53 13.70 2.16
C THR A 259 11.83 14.12 1.51
N LEU A 260 12.55 13.17 0.93
CA LEU A 260 13.83 13.35 0.28
C LEU A 260 13.75 12.93 -1.19
N THR A 261 14.30 13.77 -2.07
CA THR A 261 14.49 13.43 -3.48
C THR A 261 15.97 13.17 -3.72
N SER A 262 16.30 12.17 -4.52
CA SER A 262 17.68 11.81 -4.86
C SER A 262 18.40 12.96 -5.56
N THR A 263 19.70 13.08 -5.32
CA THR A 263 20.60 13.97 -6.07
C THR A 263 21.34 13.23 -7.17
N GLN A 264 21.43 11.89 -7.03
CA GLN A 264 21.99 11.00 -8.02
C GLN A 264 21.08 9.78 -8.17
N THR A 265 20.92 9.31 -9.40
CA THR A 265 20.13 8.11 -9.72
C THR A 265 20.82 7.34 -10.80
N ASP A 266 21.17 6.09 -10.50
CA ASP A 266 21.66 5.11 -11.44
C ASP A 266 20.53 4.14 -11.82
N ARG A 267 20.38 3.87 -13.10
CA ARG A 267 19.34 2.97 -13.63
C ARG A 267 19.99 1.90 -14.49
N HIS A 268 19.50 0.71 -14.32
CA HIS A 268 19.95 -0.43 -15.08
C HIS A 268 18.77 -1.13 -15.74
N SER A 269 18.88 -1.46 -17.02
CA SER A 269 17.95 -2.35 -17.68
C SER A 269 18.74 -3.55 -18.20
N LEU A 270 18.35 -4.74 -17.79
CA LEU A 270 18.93 -5.97 -18.27
C LEU A 270 17.84 -6.79 -18.95
N ALA A 271 18.09 -7.17 -20.20
CA ALA A 271 17.35 -8.24 -20.85
C ALA A 271 17.86 -9.56 -20.28
N TRP A 272 17.07 -10.24 -19.47
CA TRP A 272 17.45 -11.57 -19.01
C TRP A 272 17.39 -12.59 -20.15
N SER A 273 18.22 -13.66 -20.04
CA SER A 273 18.25 -14.76 -21.00
C SER A 273 16.94 -15.57 -21.09
N THR A 274 16.01 -15.35 -20.16
CA THR A 274 14.66 -15.92 -20.20
C THR A 274 13.73 -14.97 -20.95
N PRO A 275 13.21 -15.35 -22.13
CA PRO A 275 12.29 -14.51 -22.88
C PRO A 275 11.06 -14.11 -22.04
N GLY A 276 10.79 -12.82 -21.93
CA GLY A 276 9.64 -12.27 -21.23
C GLY A 276 9.92 -11.69 -19.83
N PHE A 277 11.15 -11.75 -19.35
CA PHE A 277 11.57 -11.11 -18.11
C PHE A 277 12.63 -10.04 -18.39
N ASN A 278 12.27 -8.80 -18.22
CA ASN A 278 13.21 -7.70 -18.18
C ASN A 278 13.26 -7.19 -16.74
N HIS A 279 14.44 -7.22 -16.14
CA HIS A 279 14.66 -6.60 -14.84
C HIS A 279 15.21 -5.20 -15.04
N THR A 280 14.61 -4.22 -14.39
CA THR A 280 15.12 -2.86 -14.34
C THR A 280 15.32 -2.49 -12.89
N GLY A 281 16.57 -2.27 -12.53
CA GLY A 281 16.92 -1.83 -11.20
C GLY A 281 17.24 -0.34 -11.18
N TYR A 282 17.06 0.28 -10.04
CA TYR A 282 17.53 1.64 -9.77
C TYR A 282 18.26 1.71 -8.44
N LEU A 283 19.22 2.62 -8.34
CA LEU A 283 19.88 3.02 -7.11
C LEU A 283 19.85 4.53 -7.03
N CYS A 284 19.36 5.06 -5.95
CA CYS A 284 19.29 6.49 -5.65
C CYS A 284 20.20 6.86 -4.48
N PHE A 285 20.74 8.06 -4.52
CA PHE A 285 21.58 8.62 -3.47
C PHE A 285 21.10 10.01 -3.05
N ARG A 286 21.20 10.28 -1.75
CA ARG A 286 21.04 11.60 -1.14
C ARG A 286 21.99 11.81 0.00
N ASP A 287 22.76 12.91 -0.05
CA ASP A 287 23.52 13.38 1.13
C ASP A 287 22.52 13.90 2.18
N ILE A 288 22.57 13.29 3.38
CA ILE A 288 21.73 13.63 4.52
C ILE A 288 22.56 14.13 5.71
N THR A 289 23.85 14.47 5.51
CA THR A 289 24.77 14.89 6.59
C THR A 289 24.17 16.05 7.40
N SER A 290 23.51 17.00 6.74
CA SER A 290 22.88 18.14 7.41
C SER A 290 21.66 17.76 8.28
N LEU A 291 21.04 16.62 8.03
CA LEU A 291 19.92 16.11 8.82
C LEU A 291 20.38 15.28 10.01
N VAL A 292 21.58 14.68 9.90
CA VAL A 292 22.17 13.82 10.93
C VAL A 292 23.25 14.61 11.65
N ASN A 293 23.14 14.75 12.96
CA ASN A 293 24.12 15.44 13.77
C ASN A 293 24.49 14.63 15.02
N ALA A 294 25.56 15.04 15.71
CA ALA A 294 26.08 14.30 16.85
C ALA A 294 25.09 14.07 18.00
N THR A 295 24.07 14.92 18.15
CA THR A 295 23.10 14.83 19.25
C THR A 295 21.98 13.85 18.98
N ASN A 296 21.66 13.61 17.71
CA ASN A 296 20.59 12.70 17.29
C ASN A 296 21.05 11.65 16.29
N ALA A 297 22.36 11.45 16.10
CA ALA A 297 22.88 10.43 15.22
C ALA A 297 22.53 9.02 15.67
N ASN A 298 22.66 8.73 16.97
CA ASN A 298 22.34 7.43 17.54
C ASN A 298 20.84 7.24 17.71
N GLY A 299 20.39 6.03 17.41
CA GLY A 299 19.00 5.63 17.54
C GLY A 299 18.42 5.05 16.25
N THR A 300 17.11 4.95 16.22
CA THR A 300 16.36 4.30 15.14
C THR A 300 16.11 5.26 13.99
N TYR A 301 16.58 4.87 12.81
CA TYR A 301 16.24 5.47 11.53
C TYR A 301 15.13 4.66 10.86
N THR A 302 14.18 5.32 10.24
CA THR A 302 13.15 4.67 9.44
C THR A 302 13.17 5.26 8.03
N VAL A 303 13.24 4.39 7.03
CA VAL A 303 13.06 4.79 5.62
C VAL A 303 11.80 4.13 5.10
N ALA A 304 11.04 4.90 4.36
CA ALA A 304 9.74 4.52 3.84
C ALA A 304 9.55 4.95 2.39
N ASP A 305 8.57 4.35 1.74
CA ASP A 305 8.17 4.62 0.35
C ASP A 305 9.29 4.31 -0.67
N VAL A 306 10.07 3.27 -0.42
CA VAL A 306 10.98 2.72 -1.42
C VAL A 306 10.14 2.01 -2.49
N VAL A 307 10.10 2.56 -3.70
CA VAL A 307 9.30 2.01 -4.80
C VAL A 307 9.89 0.70 -5.28
N GLY A 308 9.11 -0.34 -5.29
CA GLY A 308 9.46 -1.66 -5.80
C GLY A 308 8.22 -2.43 -6.25
N PRO A 309 8.37 -3.49 -7.02
CA PRO A 309 7.25 -4.28 -7.51
C PRO A 309 6.56 -5.03 -6.37
N ILE A 310 5.22 -5.05 -6.39
CA ILE A 310 4.41 -5.75 -5.40
C ILE A 310 3.97 -7.09 -5.99
N GLY A 311 4.17 -8.17 -5.22
CA GLY A 311 3.66 -9.51 -5.59
C GLY A 311 4.42 -10.21 -6.72
N ILE A 312 5.58 -9.69 -7.12
CA ILE A 312 6.47 -10.33 -8.10
C ILE A 312 7.55 -11.10 -7.35
N SER A 313 7.70 -12.38 -7.66
CA SER A 313 8.80 -13.20 -7.16
C SER A 313 10.13 -12.76 -7.77
N ASN A 314 11.21 -12.91 -7.02
CA ASN A 314 12.57 -12.53 -7.42
C ASN A 314 12.75 -11.01 -7.61
N SER A 315 12.10 -10.21 -6.81
CA SER A 315 12.32 -8.78 -6.71
C SER A 315 12.81 -8.41 -5.32
N CYS A 316 13.70 -7.45 -5.26
CA CYS A 316 14.24 -6.94 -4.01
C CYS A 316 14.15 -5.42 -3.94
N GLY A 317 14.20 -4.87 -2.75
CA GLY A 317 14.29 -3.44 -2.52
C GLY A 317 14.78 -3.17 -1.11
N GLY A 318 15.44 -2.05 -0.94
CA GLY A 318 15.97 -1.71 0.37
C GLY A 318 16.66 -0.34 0.42
N TRP A 319 17.25 -0.07 1.57
CA TRP A 319 17.99 1.15 1.81
C TRP A 319 19.17 0.92 2.76
N THR A 320 20.14 1.81 2.66
CA THR A 320 21.32 1.82 3.52
C THR A 320 21.70 3.25 3.85
N ILE A 321 22.15 3.49 5.07
CA ILE A 321 22.80 4.75 5.45
C ILE A 321 24.28 4.46 5.72
N VAL A 322 25.15 5.11 4.99
CA VAL A 322 26.60 5.07 5.19
C VAL A 322 27.00 6.31 5.98
N ILE A 323 27.64 6.10 7.14
CA ILE A 323 28.04 7.19 8.03
C ILE A 323 29.55 7.14 8.27
N ALA A 324 30.23 8.24 7.95
CA ALA A 324 31.59 8.51 8.38
C ALA A 324 31.58 9.51 9.54
N TYR A 325 32.28 9.19 10.60
CA TYR A 325 32.38 10.05 11.81
C TYR A 325 33.81 10.20 12.28
N SER A 326 34.10 11.31 12.92
CA SER A 326 35.32 11.52 13.69
C SER A 326 35.08 11.27 15.19
N ASN A 327 36.08 10.79 15.89
CA ASN A 327 36.02 10.63 17.33
C ASN A 327 37.43 10.82 17.92
N PRO A 328 37.63 11.71 18.89
CA PRO A 328 38.94 12.01 19.43
C PRO A 328 39.59 10.84 20.18
N SER A 329 38.84 9.83 20.57
CA SER A 329 39.36 8.62 21.23
C SER A 329 39.79 7.51 20.27
N LEU A 330 39.56 7.69 18.98
CA LEU A 330 39.90 6.68 17.93
C LEU A 330 41.22 7.08 17.24
N LEU A 331 41.93 6.08 16.75
CA LEU A 331 43.12 6.32 15.94
C LEU A 331 42.70 6.91 14.57
N PRO A 332 43.46 7.86 14.02
CA PRO A 332 43.21 8.40 12.69
C PRO A 332 43.19 7.30 11.60
N ARG A 333 42.21 7.36 10.72
CA ARG A 333 42.05 6.46 9.57
C ARG A 333 41.83 7.29 8.31
N ASN A 334 42.29 6.80 7.18
CA ASN A 334 41.87 7.31 5.90
C ASN A 334 40.58 6.57 5.47
N LEU A 335 39.52 7.30 5.28
CA LEU A 335 38.21 6.76 4.88
C LEU A 335 37.87 7.24 3.49
N THR A 336 37.39 6.35 2.66
CA THR A 336 36.87 6.66 1.33
C THR A 336 35.56 5.92 1.14
N VAL A 337 34.54 6.62 0.68
CA VAL A 337 33.26 6.06 0.26
C VAL A 337 33.22 6.10 -1.26
N PHE A 338 33.02 4.96 -1.88
CA PHE A 338 32.78 4.84 -3.30
C PHE A 338 31.30 4.56 -3.51
N ASP A 339 30.71 5.26 -4.43
CA ASP A 339 29.34 4.98 -4.85
C ASP A 339 29.28 4.72 -6.36
N GLY A 340 28.23 4.03 -6.77
CA GLY A 340 27.97 3.59 -8.11
C GLY A 340 27.11 2.34 -8.07
N SER A 341 26.63 1.91 -9.20
CA SER A 341 25.76 0.74 -9.30
C SER A 341 26.25 -0.18 -10.42
N VAL A 342 26.39 -1.45 -10.09
CA VAL A 342 26.71 -2.51 -11.02
C VAL A 342 25.77 -3.67 -10.79
N ILE A 343 25.18 -4.19 -11.85
CA ILE A 343 24.36 -5.42 -11.79
C ILE A 343 25.20 -6.57 -12.35
N VAL A 344 25.16 -7.69 -11.64
CA VAL A 344 25.81 -8.94 -12.04
C VAL A 344 24.77 -10.05 -12.00
N ASN A 345 24.57 -10.75 -13.12
CA ASN A 345 23.65 -11.88 -13.18
C ASN A 345 24.39 -13.22 -13.19
N LEU A 346 23.66 -14.28 -12.90
CA LEU A 346 24.14 -15.63 -13.02
C LEU A 346 24.70 -15.89 -14.44
N GLY A 347 25.99 -16.23 -14.50
CA GLY A 347 26.68 -16.50 -15.77
C GLY A 347 27.38 -15.29 -16.40
N ASP A 348 27.22 -14.09 -15.84
CA ASP A 348 27.98 -12.93 -16.25
C ASP A 348 29.46 -13.07 -15.84
N PRO A 349 30.39 -12.50 -16.61
CA PRO A 349 31.79 -12.42 -16.18
C PRO A 349 31.90 -11.52 -14.93
N ALA A 350 32.86 -11.82 -14.07
CA ALA A 350 33.16 -11.00 -12.91
C ALA A 350 33.39 -9.53 -13.32
N VAL A 351 32.80 -8.60 -12.60
CA VAL A 351 33.00 -7.17 -12.84
C VAL A 351 34.06 -6.62 -11.90
N ASP A 352 35.14 -6.09 -12.50
CA ASP A 352 36.19 -5.42 -11.76
C ASP A 352 35.88 -3.95 -11.55
N VAL A 353 35.73 -3.55 -10.30
CA VAL A 353 35.59 -2.15 -9.90
C VAL A 353 36.94 -1.64 -9.40
N ASN A 354 37.57 -0.73 -10.13
CA ASN A 354 38.84 -0.14 -9.74
C ASN A 354 38.60 0.95 -8.68
N ILE A 355 39.17 0.73 -7.51
CA ILE A 355 39.16 1.70 -6.41
C ILE A 355 40.54 2.26 -6.17
N SER A 356 40.70 3.55 -5.94
CA SER A 356 41.96 4.25 -5.75
C SER A 356 41.81 5.46 -4.85
N GLY A 357 42.92 6.13 -4.51
CA GLY A 357 42.91 7.34 -3.69
C GLY A 357 43.14 7.09 -2.21
N PHE A 358 43.48 5.86 -1.82
CA PHE A 358 43.85 5.54 -0.45
C PHE A 358 45.18 6.13 -0.09
N LEU A 359 45.28 6.71 1.09
CA LEU A 359 46.56 7.08 1.69
C LEU A 359 47.03 5.93 2.60
N THR A 360 48.15 5.36 2.29
CA THR A 360 48.79 4.35 3.13
C THR A 360 50.00 4.94 3.84
N PRO A 361 50.36 4.43 5.03
CA PRO A 361 51.56 4.87 5.68
C PRO A 361 52.78 4.56 4.81
N PRO A 362 53.79 5.42 4.82
CA PRO A 362 54.98 5.27 3.98
C PRO A 362 55.83 4.02 4.31
N SER A 363 55.62 3.42 5.48
CA SER A 363 56.28 2.20 5.94
C SER A 363 55.47 1.50 7.02
N GLY A 364 55.68 0.19 7.18
CA GLY A 364 55.01 -0.67 8.14
C GLY A 364 53.78 -1.39 7.56
N PRO A 365 53.12 -2.25 8.34
CA PRO A 365 51.96 -2.99 7.90
C PRO A 365 50.76 -2.07 7.68
N VAL A 366 50.02 -2.31 6.61
CA VAL A 366 48.78 -1.64 6.29
C VAL A 366 47.62 -2.50 6.79
N SER A 367 46.81 -1.93 7.67
CA SER A 367 45.52 -2.50 8.06
C SER A 367 44.42 -1.84 7.23
N CYS A 368 43.67 -2.64 6.46
CA CYS A 368 42.59 -2.18 5.62
C CYS A 368 41.30 -2.93 5.99
N GLU A 369 40.20 -2.21 6.00
CA GLU A 369 38.88 -2.75 6.23
C GLU A 369 37.99 -2.27 5.07
N LEU A 370 37.28 -3.19 4.44
CA LEU A 370 36.40 -2.91 3.32
C LEU A 370 34.98 -3.34 3.68
N GLY A 371 34.04 -2.42 3.53
CA GLY A 371 32.61 -2.69 3.59
C GLY A 371 32.00 -2.60 2.21
N ALA A 372 31.04 -3.46 1.90
CA ALA A 372 30.24 -3.40 0.68
C ALA A 372 28.77 -3.49 1.01
N VAL A 373 27.94 -2.83 0.20
CA VAL A 373 26.50 -2.95 0.23
C VAL A 373 26.07 -3.64 -1.05
N VAL A 374 25.39 -4.77 -0.91
CA VAL A 374 24.90 -5.61 -2.00
C VAL A 374 23.39 -5.76 -1.84
N TYR A 375 22.65 -5.54 -2.91
CA TYR A 375 21.23 -5.84 -3.00
C TYR A 375 21.04 -7.17 -3.72
N ASP A 376 20.10 -7.99 -3.24
CA ASP A 376 19.73 -9.28 -3.83
C ASP A 376 20.88 -10.30 -3.91
N GLY A 377 21.68 -10.39 -2.84
CA GLY A 377 22.67 -11.47 -2.71
C GLY A 377 22.05 -12.76 -2.20
N ASP A 378 22.22 -13.86 -2.92
CA ASP A 378 21.69 -15.17 -2.56
C ASP A 378 22.50 -15.85 -1.46
N ARG A 379 21.88 -16.14 -0.34
CA ARG A 379 22.53 -16.75 0.85
C ARG A 379 23.20 -18.11 0.57
N ASN A 380 22.74 -18.84 -0.43
CA ASN A 380 23.27 -20.15 -0.84
C ASN A 380 23.62 -20.18 -2.34
N GLY A 381 23.73 -19.02 -2.96
CA GLY A 381 24.07 -18.85 -4.37
C GLY A 381 25.59 -18.93 -4.63
N ALA A 382 25.94 -18.76 -5.90
CA ALA A 382 27.35 -18.64 -6.33
C ALA A 382 27.85 -17.20 -6.27
N ASP A 383 27.14 -16.30 -5.59
CA ASP A 383 27.52 -14.91 -5.46
C ASP A 383 28.80 -14.78 -4.64
N SER A 384 29.75 -14.03 -5.16
CA SER A 384 31.00 -13.83 -4.50
C SER A 384 31.48 -12.38 -4.62
N PHE A 385 32.09 -11.90 -3.57
CA PHE A 385 32.75 -10.62 -3.52
C PHE A 385 34.21 -10.83 -3.16
N ALA A 386 35.13 -10.36 -3.99
CA ALA A 386 36.54 -10.55 -3.80
C ALA A 386 37.32 -9.24 -3.96
N PHE A 387 38.37 -9.09 -3.18
CA PHE A 387 39.32 -7.99 -3.30
C PHE A 387 40.63 -8.47 -3.86
N ARG A 388 41.22 -7.74 -4.81
CA ARG A 388 42.56 -7.98 -5.29
C ARG A 388 43.38 -6.71 -5.43
N GLN A 389 44.65 -6.80 -5.15
CA GLN A 389 45.57 -5.73 -5.49
C GLN A 389 45.82 -5.75 -7.02
N ASN A 390 45.87 -4.57 -7.63
CA ASN A 390 46.12 -4.46 -9.08
C ASN A 390 47.39 -5.20 -9.47
N GLY A 391 47.26 -6.12 -10.44
CA GLY A 391 48.35 -6.96 -10.94
C GLY A 391 48.69 -8.21 -10.09
N ALA A 392 48.00 -8.44 -8.97
CA ALA A 392 48.18 -9.63 -8.14
C ALA A 392 47.22 -10.76 -8.48
N PRO A 393 47.62 -12.02 -8.49
CA PRO A 393 46.76 -13.16 -8.76
C PRO A 393 45.91 -13.59 -7.53
N LEU A 394 46.14 -12.99 -6.37
CA LEU A 394 45.47 -13.38 -5.12
C LEU A 394 44.17 -12.63 -4.93
N PHE A 395 43.09 -13.36 -4.75
CA PHE A 395 41.80 -12.88 -4.36
C PHE A 395 41.60 -13.14 -2.87
N TYR A 396 41.14 -12.14 -2.16
CA TYR A 396 40.57 -12.31 -0.82
C TYR A 396 39.05 -12.43 -0.98
N ASN A 397 38.52 -13.63 -0.81
CA ASN A 397 37.08 -13.85 -0.81
C ASN A 397 36.51 -13.26 0.50
N LEU A 398 35.55 -12.37 0.39
CA LEU A 398 34.96 -11.63 1.50
C LEU A 398 33.56 -12.15 1.87
N ALA A 399 33.00 -13.11 1.12
CA ALA A 399 31.70 -13.73 1.36
C ALA A 399 31.82 -15.21 1.75
#